data_fe9c736a5c8b01331d3d77d1693f28b0
#
_entry.id   fe9c736a5c8b01331d3d77d1693f28b0
#
_cell.length_a   1.000
_cell.length_b   1.000
_cell.length_c   1.000
_cell.angle_alpha   90.00
_cell.angle_beta   90.00
_cell.angle_gamma   90.00
#
_symmetry.space_group_name_H-M   'P 1'
#
loop_
_entity.id
_entity.type
_entity.pdbx_description
1 polymer ?
#
loop_
_entity_poly.entity_id
_entity_poly.type
_entity_poly.pdbx_seq_one_letter_code
_entity_poly.pdbx_strand_id
1 'polypeptide(L)'
;MKLHVRKDLSLQGADAELREYLKALLTTVNPEYIDAKTFGRWTGGIDQFLYQFAESGEDMTLPRGLLDHVLNDLGREFEEILDERVTPAAEKIWPEGNIILRPDDQEPAVQELMSYDNGFLSAPAGSGKTVMGLEAARRTGLKALWLTHRNELKDQTIEEAVNLLEIPKDRIGQLHGKKWTIGEQLTVGMIPTLGKRDLSEIEDEFGIVIVDEAHHIPSRTFLEVVNQFTAKYVYGLTATAYRRDKLEAIMFNSIGPVVARIEHFELVEDEHLIIPSIKRRGTGWLPHNANALDYHEFMDQMIHSELRNRKIVTDVVAECANPGNTAIVLVSRTKHAEILTKLLKAQGLQCEFVVGSVDVDDGPVSAKGERKKKKAIPKDLRDKIVNDFKEGRLQVLVATYDLLAEGFNYRPLNRLFMASPIKWKGTVVQSLGRIQRPHEDKENAIAYDYVDW
;
A
#
# COMPACT_ATOMS: atom_id res chain seq x y z
N MET A 1 23.24 -24.43 -21.24
CA MET A 1 22.98 -23.20 -20.49
C MET A 1 22.95 -23.56 -18.99
N LYS A 2 23.46 -22.67 -18.11
CA LYS A 2 23.39 -22.87 -16.65
C LYS A 2 22.56 -21.78 -16.00
N LEU A 3 21.85 -22.12 -14.92
CA LEU A 3 21.03 -21.19 -14.15
C LEU A 3 21.49 -21.18 -12.69
N HIS A 4 21.87 -20.01 -12.20
CA HIS A 4 22.10 -19.79 -10.77
C HIS A 4 20.93 -18.96 -10.22
N VAL A 5 20.37 -19.44 -9.14
CA VAL A 5 19.21 -18.83 -8.45
C VAL A 5 19.65 -18.39 -7.07
N ARG A 6 19.64 -17.07 -6.83
CA ARG A 6 19.92 -16.49 -5.49
C ARG A 6 18.96 -15.33 -5.24
N LYS A 7 19.42 -14.13 -5.04
CA LYS A 7 18.60 -12.91 -4.96
C LYS A 7 18.12 -12.44 -6.35
N ASP A 8 18.76 -12.90 -7.37
CA ASP A 8 18.46 -12.75 -8.79
C ASP A 8 18.68 -14.09 -9.52
N LEU A 9 18.44 -14.09 -10.82
CA LEU A 9 18.70 -15.22 -11.69
C LEU A 9 19.91 -14.89 -12.59
N SER A 10 20.95 -15.70 -12.52
CA SER A 10 22.08 -15.59 -13.46
C SER A 10 22.01 -16.71 -14.47
N LEU A 11 21.77 -16.33 -15.74
CA LEU A 11 21.78 -17.21 -16.90
C LEU A 11 23.17 -17.17 -17.56
N GLN A 12 23.84 -18.30 -17.62
CA GLN A 12 25.16 -18.44 -18.29
C GLN A 12 25.02 -19.17 -19.60
N GLY A 13 25.62 -18.61 -20.65
CA GLY A 13 25.61 -19.18 -21.99
C GLY A 13 24.26 -19.08 -22.70
N ALA A 14 23.51 -17.99 -22.47
CA ALA A 14 22.29 -17.70 -23.20
C ALA A 14 22.59 -17.35 -24.68
N ASP A 15 21.89 -17.99 -25.61
CA ASP A 15 22.04 -17.68 -27.04
C ASP A 15 21.51 -16.28 -27.38
N ALA A 16 21.87 -15.77 -28.57
CA ALA A 16 21.51 -14.40 -28.96
C ALA A 16 20.00 -14.19 -29.09
N GLU A 17 19.23 -15.20 -29.49
CA GLU A 17 17.78 -15.13 -29.66
C GLU A 17 17.12 -14.98 -28.30
N LEU A 18 17.51 -15.80 -27.33
CA LEU A 18 17.00 -15.74 -25.95
C LEU A 18 17.34 -14.41 -25.28
N ARG A 19 18.56 -13.92 -25.45
CA ARG A 19 18.96 -12.62 -24.89
C ARG A 19 18.12 -11.47 -25.46
N GLU A 20 17.88 -11.41 -26.76
CA GLU A 20 17.04 -10.38 -27.37
C GLU A 20 15.57 -10.48 -26.89
N TYR A 21 15.05 -11.70 -26.77
CA TYR A 21 13.72 -11.91 -26.18
C TYR A 21 13.62 -11.36 -24.74
N LEU A 22 14.58 -11.72 -23.87
CA LEU A 22 14.60 -11.30 -22.47
C LEU A 22 14.81 -9.78 -22.33
N LYS A 23 15.63 -9.17 -23.18
CA LYS A 23 15.78 -7.71 -23.24
C LYS A 23 14.46 -7.02 -23.57
N ALA A 24 13.75 -7.51 -24.58
CA ALA A 24 12.46 -6.96 -24.97
C ALA A 24 11.43 -7.10 -23.84
N LEU A 25 11.38 -8.25 -23.16
CA LEU A 25 10.50 -8.53 -22.05
C LEU A 25 10.78 -7.61 -20.83
N LEU A 26 12.05 -7.34 -20.56
CA LEU A 26 12.54 -6.64 -19.36
C LEU A 26 12.82 -5.16 -19.58
N THR A 27 12.43 -4.62 -20.73
CA THR A 27 12.52 -3.19 -21.04
C THR A 27 11.14 -2.56 -20.95
N THR A 28 10.97 -1.64 -20.01
CA THR A 28 9.71 -0.92 -19.80
C THR A 28 9.88 0.57 -20.10
N VAL A 29 8.91 1.18 -20.76
CA VAL A 29 8.92 2.64 -20.98
C VAL A 29 8.76 3.34 -19.63
N ASN A 30 9.62 4.32 -19.37
CA ASN A 30 9.58 5.10 -18.14
C ASN A 30 8.41 6.10 -18.18
N PRO A 31 7.39 5.95 -17.32
CA PRO A 31 6.25 6.87 -17.28
C PRO A 31 6.65 8.30 -16.94
N GLU A 32 7.68 8.49 -16.10
CA GLU A 32 8.18 9.82 -15.73
C GLU A 32 8.74 10.57 -16.95
N TYR A 33 9.43 9.85 -17.84
CA TYR A 33 9.92 10.41 -19.10
C TYR A 33 8.75 10.85 -20.01
N ILE A 34 7.73 9.99 -20.13
CA ILE A 34 6.52 10.30 -20.93
C ILE A 34 5.78 11.50 -20.36
N ASP A 35 5.58 11.56 -19.06
CA ASP A 35 4.94 12.69 -18.38
C ASP A 35 5.74 13.98 -18.56
N ALA A 36 7.06 13.93 -18.36
CA ALA A 36 7.92 15.09 -18.58
C ALA A 36 7.84 15.59 -20.02
N LYS A 37 7.88 14.70 -21.01
CA LYS A 37 7.74 15.03 -22.43
C LYS A 37 6.37 15.60 -22.76
N THR A 38 5.30 14.99 -22.24
CA THR A 38 3.91 15.42 -22.50
C THR A 38 3.63 16.82 -21.96
N PHE A 39 4.21 17.15 -20.79
CA PHE A 39 4.03 18.45 -20.14
C PHE A 39 5.14 19.46 -20.49
N GLY A 40 5.98 19.18 -21.50
CA GLY A 40 7.05 20.08 -21.93
C GLY A 40 8.13 20.34 -20.87
N ARG A 41 8.28 19.44 -19.90
CA ARG A 41 9.33 19.52 -18.87
C ARG A 41 10.65 18.99 -19.41
N TRP A 42 11.76 19.43 -18.81
CA TRP A 42 13.09 18.96 -19.18
C TRP A 42 13.26 17.45 -18.92
N THR A 43 13.74 16.71 -19.93
CA THR A 43 13.89 15.25 -19.90
C THR A 43 15.35 14.80 -19.79
N GLY A 44 16.33 15.71 -19.81
CA GLY A 44 17.77 15.40 -19.91
C GLY A 44 18.40 14.75 -18.67
N GLY A 45 17.62 14.28 -17.71
CA GLY A 45 18.08 13.49 -16.55
C GLY A 45 17.13 12.34 -16.23
N ILE A 46 16.21 12.04 -17.16
CA ILE A 46 15.21 10.97 -16.99
C ILE A 46 15.43 9.96 -18.10
N ASP A 47 15.75 8.72 -17.74
CA ASP A 47 15.91 7.64 -18.70
C ASP A 47 14.58 7.34 -19.39
N GLN A 48 14.60 7.20 -20.71
CA GLN A 48 13.41 6.89 -21.50
C GLN A 48 12.88 5.47 -21.22
N PHE A 49 13.78 4.53 -20.91
CA PHE A 49 13.45 3.15 -20.62
C PHE A 49 14.00 2.74 -19.26
N LEU A 50 13.30 1.84 -18.60
CA LEU A 50 13.73 1.14 -17.39
C LEU A 50 14.12 -0.27 -17.78
N TYR A 51 15.33 -0.67 -17.46
CA TYR A 51 15.87 -1.98 -17.75
C TYR A 51 15.95 -2.81 -16.48
N GLN A 52 15.39 -4.02 -16.52
CA GLN A 52 15.41 -4.96 -15.38
C GLN A 52 16.37 -6.13 -15.63
N PHE A 53 17.40 -5.93 -16.41
CA PHE A 53 18.42 -6.93 -16.68
C PHE A 53 19.80 -6.29 -16.67
N ALA A 54 20.82 -7.12 -16.48
CA ALA A 54 22.21 -6.77 -16.76
C ALA A 54 22.83 -7.84 -17.67
N GLU A 55 23.80 -7.44 -18.50
CA GLU A 55 24.54 -8.34 -19.38
C GLU A 55 26.03 -8.26 -19.10
N SER A 56 26.69 -9.43 -19.16
CA SER A 56 28.15 -9.55 -19.11
C SER A 56 28.61 -10.65 -20.09
N GLY A 57 28.94 -10.28 -21.31
CA GLY A 57 29.24 -11.24 -22.38
C GLY A 57 28.01 -12.04 -22.79
N GLU A 58 28.06 -13.37 -22.61
CA GLU A 58 26.94 -14.29 -22.87
C GLU A 58 26.06 -14.53 -21.63
N ASP A 59 26.41 -13.92 -20.52
CA ASP A 59 25.69 -14.08 -19.27
C ASP A 59 24.67 -12.94 -19.07
N MET A 60 23.51 -13.28 -18.52
CA MET A 60 22.46 -12.31 -18.18
C MET A 60 22.05 -12.46 -16.70
N THR A 61 21.86 -11.32 -16.05
CA THR A 61 21.22 -11.28 -14.73
C THR A 61 19.79 -10.76 -14.88
N LEU A 62 18.84 -11.50 -14.33
CA LEU A 62 17.41 -11.26 -14.44
C LEU A 62 16.77 -11.17 -13.05
N PRO A 63 15.63 -10.49 -12.91
CA PRO A 63 14.88 -10.50 -11.66
C PRO A 63 14.39 -11.89 -11.27
N ARG A 64 14.42 -12.20 -9.98
CA ARG A 64 14.07 -13.52 -9.46
C ARG A 64 12.61 -13.94 -9.69
N GLY A 65 11.69 -12.98 -9.83
CA GLY A 65 10.27 -13.27 -10.08
C GLY A 65 10.00 -13.94 -11.41
N LEU A 66 10.98 -14.01 -12.30
CA LEU A 66 10.92 -14.75 -13.56
C LEU A 66 11.32 -16.22 -13.42
N LEU A 67 11.58 -16.73 -12.20
CA LEU A 67 12.10 -18.09 -12.03
C LEU A 67 11.22 -19.13 -12.71
N ASP A 68 9.91 -19.11 -12.46
CA ASP A 68 8.98 -20.06 -13.07
C ASP A 68 8.92 -19.91 -14.58
N HIS A 69 8.93 -18.69 -15.10
CA HIS A 69 8.99 -18.42 -16.53
C HIS A 69 10.26 -18.97 -17.16
N VAL A 70 11.40 -18.77 -16.52
CA VAL A 70 12.72 -19.26 -17.00
C VAL A 70 12.76 -20.79 -17.00
N LEU A 71 12.22 -21.44 -15.98
CA LEU A 71 12.25 -22.90 -15.86
C LEU A 71 11.24 -23.61 -16.77
N ASN A 72 10.04 -23.04 -16.91
CA ASN A 72 8.89 -23.76 -17.49
C ASN A 72 8.46 -23.24 -18.88
N ASP A 73 8.61 -21.95 -19.17
CA ASP A 73 8.00 -21.35 -20.36
C ASP A 73 9.02 -21.11 -21.49
N LEU A 74 10.29 -20.97 -21.19
CA LEU A 74 11.31 -20.70 -22.22
C LEU A 74 11.60 -21.87 -23.14
N GLY A 75 11.17 -23.11 -22.79
CA GLY A 75 11.41 -24.31 -23.58
C GLY A 75 12.90 -24.60 -23.77
N ARG A 76 13.74 -24.21 -22.83
CA ARG A 76 15.19 -24.40 -22.84
C ARG A 76 15.63 -25.44 -21.82
N GLU A 77 16.63 -26.25 -22.16
CA GLU A 77 17.21 -27.20 -21.20
C GLU A 77 18.41 -26.57 -20.47
N PHE A 78 18.47 -26.82 -19.18
CA PHE A 78 19.59 -26.43 -18.34
C PHE A 78 20.48 -27.62 -18.06
N GLU A 79 21.76 -27.47 -18.33
CA GLU A 79 22.81 -28.46 -17.97
C GLU A 79 23.02 -28.52 -16.48
N GLU A 80 22.81 -27.37 -15.80
CA GLU A 80 22.98 -27.22 -14.37
C GLU A 80 22.03 -26.13 -13.85
N ILE A 81 21.37 -26.42 -12.74
CA ILE A 81 20.59 -25.44 -11.98
C ILE A 81 21.17 -25.44 -10.55
N LEU A 82 21.76 -24.32 -10.17
CA LEU A 82 22.32 -24.10 -8.83
C LEU A 82 21.42 -23.17 -8.05
N ASP A 83 20.68 -23.70 -7.08
CA ASP A 83 19.83 -22.93 -6.18
C ASP A 83 20.59 -22.62 -4.89
N GLU A 84 20.98 -21.36 -4.73
CA GLU A 84 21.72 -20.85 -3.56
C GLU A 84 20.84 -19.98 -2.65
N ARG A 85 19.52 -20.05 -2.82
CA ARG A 85 18.59 -19.39 -1.91
C ARG A 85 18.61 -20.03 -0.53
N VAL A 86 18.47 -19.21 0.49
CA VAL A 86 18.62 -19.67 1.87
C VAL A 86 17.28 -19.95 2.55
N THR A 87 17.28 -20.91 3.48
CA THR A 87 16.13 -21.29 4.29
C THR A 87 16.50 -21.39 5.78
N PRO A 88 17.04 -20.32 6.40
CA PRO A 88 17.35 -20.37 7.82
C PRO A 88 16.08 -20.61 8.63
N ALA A 89 16.13 -21.67 9.47
CA ALA A 89 15.05 -21.94 10.41
C ALA A 89 14.94 -20.82 11.44
N ALA A 90 13.76 -20.60 11.94
CA ALA A 90 13.56 -19.71 13.09
C ALA A 90 14.35 -20.23 14.30
N GLU A 91 14.94 -19.32 15.09
CA GLU A 91 15.71 -19.69 16.29
C GLU A 91 14.85 -20.37 17.35
N LYS A 92 13.56 -20.08 17.33
CA LYS A 92 12.55 -20.77 18.13
C LYS A 92 11.40 -21.25 17.27
N ILE A 93 10.77 -22.32 17.69
CA ILE A 93 9.55 -22.84 17.05
C ILE A 93 8.50 -21.73 17.06
N TRP A 94 7.87 -21.52 15.91
CA TRP A 94 6.75 -20.60 15.80
C TRP A 94 5.61 -21.08 16.72
N PRO A 95 5.01 -20.20 17.52
CA PRO A 95 3.84 -20.58 18.32
C PRO A 95 2.70 -21.06 17.41
N GLU A 96 1.84 -21.93 17.92
CA GLU A 96 0.60 -22.27 17.21
C GLU A 96 -0.28 -21.03 17.05
N GLY A 97 -0.30 -20.19 18.09
CA GLY A 97 -1.04 -18.95 18.11
C GLY A 97 -2.56 -19.16 18.04
N ASN A 98 -3.27 -18.06 17.75
CA ASN A 98 -4.72 -18.03 17.65
C ASN A 98 -5.19 -17.68 16.21
N ILE A 99 -4.36 -17.94 15.18
CA ILE A 99 -4.77 -17.71 13.81
C ILE A 99 -5.74 -18.81 13.39
N ILE A 100 -6.98 -18.39 13.09
CA ILE A 100 -7.99 -19.21 12.46
C ILE A 100 -8.30 -18.57 11.10
N LEU A 101 -7.82 -19.21 10.04
CA LEU A 101 -8.15 -18.77 8.69
C LEU A 101 -9.59 -19.17 8.33
N ARG A 102 -10.27 -18.32 7.58
CA ARG A 102 -11.56 -18.67 7.00
C ARG A 102 -11.36 -19.78 5.98
N PRO A 103 -12.18 -20.86 6.04
CA PRO A 103 -11.98 -22.05 5.22
C PRO A 103 -12.29 -21.81 3.73
N ASP A 104 -13.18 -20.85 3.42
CA ASP A 104 -13.72 -20.68 2.07
C ASP A 104 -12.85 -19.77 1.18
N ASP A 105 -12.08 -18.86 1.78
CA ASP A 105 -11.27 -17.88 1.03
C ASP A 105 -9.81 -17.78 1.52
N GLN A 106 -9.55 -17.63 2.84
CA GLN A 106 -8.19 -17.39 3.35
C GLN A 106 -7.32 -18.64 3.33
N GLU A 107 -7.87 -19.78 3.76
CA GLU A 107 -7.13 -21.03 3.79
C GLU A 107 -6.70 -21.48 2.38
N PRO A 108 -7.60 -21.54 1.36
CA PRO A 108 -7.19 -21.81 -0.01
C PRO A 108 -6.16 -20.81 -0.55
N ALA A 109 -6.32 -19.52 -0.26
CA ALA A 109 -5.40 -18.49 -0.73
C ALA A 109 -3.99 -18.64 -0.12
N VAL A 110 -3.88 -19.02 1.15
CA VAL A 110 -2.58 -19.31 1.78
C VAL A 110 -1.96 -20.58 1.23
N GLN A 111 -2.75 -21.64 1.00
CA GLN A 111 -2.26 -22.88 0.39
C GLN A 111 -1.75 -22.63 -1.03
N GLU A 112 -2.50 -21.89 -1.84
CA GLU A 112 -2.10 -21.51 -3.20
C GLU A 112 -0.80 -20.69 -3.18
N LEU A 113 -0.72 -19.64 -2.32
CA LEU A 113 0.48 -18.84 -2.18
C LEU A 113 1.71 -19.70 -1.85
N MET A 114 1.58 -20.63 -0.92
CA MET A 114 2.67 -21.48 -0.45
C MET A 114 3.05 -22.59 -1.43
N SER A 115 2.28 -22.83 -2.49
CA SER A 115 2.64 -23.77 -3.55
C SER A 115 3.72 -23.20 -4.51
N TYR A 116 4.01 -21.90 -4.37
CA TYR A 116 5.04 -21.20 -5.12
C TYR A 116 6.13 -20.65 -4.20
N ASP A 117 7.37 -20.59 -4.70
CA ASP A 117 8.48 -19.96 -3.95
C ASP A 117 8.36 -18.43 -3.95
N ASN A 118 7.78 -17.85 -5.01
CA ASN A 118 7.63 -16.41 -5.20
C ASN A 118 6.27 -16.08 -5.82
N GLY A 119 5.67 -14.99 -5.39
CA GLY A 119 4.41 -14.54 -5.98
C GLY A 119 3.63 -13.55 -5.13
N PHE A 120 2.49 -13.13 -5.66
CA PHE A 120 1.60 -12.20 -4.98
C PHE A 120 0.32 -12.87 -4.50
N LEU A 121 -0.08 -12.49 -3.28
CA LEU A 121 -1.45 -12.61 -2.81
C LEU A 121 -2.17 -11.28 -3.08
N SER A 122 -3.14 -11.32 -3.98
CA SER A 122 -4.01 -10.17 -4.28
C SER A 122 -5.35 -10.35 -3.57
N ALA A 123 -5.65 -9.49 -2.59
CA ALA A 123 -6.87 -9.59 -1.83
C ALA A 123 -7.37 -8.21 -1.39
N PRO A 124 -8.69 -7.95 -1.35
CA PRO A 124 -9.27 -6.65 -1.04
C PRO A 124 -8.83 -6.09 0.32
N ALA A 125 -9.06 -4.79 0.54
CA ALA A 125 -8.89 -4.21 1.86
C ALA A 125 -9.90 -4.85 2.83
N GLY A 126 -9.42 -5.29 4.00
CA GLY A 126 -10.26 -5.97 4.99
C GLY A 126 -10.32 -7.51 4.85
N SER A 127 -9.74 -8.09 3.81
CA SER A 127 -9.69 -9.55 3.62
C SER A 127 -8.81 -10.29 4.64
N GLY A 128 -7.98 -9.58 5.41
CA GLY A 128 -7.04 -10.20 6.36
C GLY A 128 -5.68 -10.56 5.75
N LYS A 129 -5.18 -9.77 4.80
CA LYS A 129 -3.85 -9.99 4.18
C LYS A 129 -2.73 -10.18 5.19
N THR A 130 -2.69 -9.35 6.25
CA THR A 130 -1.67 -9.47 7.30
C THR A 130 -1.77 -10.81 8.02
N VAL A 131 -2.99 -11.25 8.33
CA VAL A 131 -3.24 -12.55 8.98
C VAL A 131 -2.74 -13.70 8.09
N MET A 132 -3.08 -13.67 6.80
CA MET A 132 -2.65 -14.68 5.83
C MET A 132 -1.13 -14.69 5.63
N GLY A 133 -0.51 -13.52 5.56
CA GLY A 133 0.95 -13.41 5.46
C GLY A 133 1.67 -13.92 6.71
N LEU A 134 1.19 -13.58 7.91
CA LEU A 134 1.73 -14.11 9.17
C LEU A 134 1.57 -15.62 9.27
N GLU A 135 0.45 -16.16 8.84
CA GLU A 135 0.20 -17.60 8.80
C GLU A 135 1.10 -18.31 7.79
N ALA A 136 1.30 -17.74 6.60
CA ALA A 136 2.25 -18.27 5.62
C ALA A 136 3.67 -18.32 6.22
N ALA A 137 4.13 -17.26 6.90
CA ALA A 137 5.42 -17.24 7.57
C ALA A 137 5.52 -18.32 8.63
N ARG A 138 4.51 -18.45 9.50
CA ARG A 138 4.46 -19.47 10.56
C ARG A 138 4.55 -20.89 9.99
N ARG A 139 3.79 -21.18 8.92
CA ARG A 139 3.75 -22.52 8.29
C ARG A 139 5.09 -22.92 7.66
N THR A 140 5.90 -21.96 7.20
CA THR A 140 7.24 -22.28 6.69
C THR A 140 8.20 -22.71 7.79
N GLY A 141 7.99 -22.30 9.04
CA GLY A 141 8.92 -22.52 10.16
C GLY A 141 10.24 -21.76 10.03
N LEU A 142 10.39 -20.91 9.01
CA LEU A 142 11.60 -20.19 8.70
C LEU A 142 11.67 -18.85 9.45
N LYS A 143 12.86 -18.27 9.52
CA LYS A 143 13.07 -16.91 9.99
C LYS A 143 12.48 -15.93 8.98
N ALA A 144 11.55 -15.08 9.41
CA ALA A 144 10.77 -14.23 8.54
C ALA A 144 11.15 -12.74 8.62
N LEU A 145 11.21 -12.08 7.47
CA LEU A 145 11.30 -10.64 7.34
C LEU A 145 10.00 -10.09 6.77
N TRP A 146 9.35 -9.21 7.53
CA TRP A 146 8.20 -8.46 7.07
C TRP A 146 8.59 -7.04 6.67
N LEU A 147 8.44 -6.69 5.41
CA LEU A 147 8.80 -5.39 4.85
C LEU A 147 7.57 -4.49 4.72
N THR A 148 7.69 -3.28 5.25
CA THR A 148 6.65 -2.26 5.14
C THR A 148 7.27 -0.89 4.86
N HIS A 149 6.48 0.04 4.32
CA HIS A 149 6.96 1.38 3.95
C HIS A 149 6.51 2.48 4.92
N ARG A 150 5.60 2.18 5.88
CA ARG A 150 5.03 3.14 6.84
C ARG A 150 5.07 2.64 8.27
N ASN A 151 5.25 3.58 9.21
CA ASN A 151 5.32 3.26 10.64
C ASN A 151 4.02 2.66 11.16
N GLU A 152 2.89 3.16 10.69
CA GLU A 152 1.55 2.71 11.09
C GLU A 152 1.33 1.22 10.72
N LEU A 153 1.75 0.81 9.52
CA LEU A 153 1.71 -0.58 9.08
C LEU A 153 2.66 -1.46 9.88
N LYS A 154 3.88 -0.96 10.18
CA LYS A 154 4.85 -1.65 11.03
C LYS A 154 4.25 -1.91 12.42
N ASP A 155 3.68 -0.89 13.04
CA ASP A 155 3.12 -0.99 14.39
C ASP A 155 1.91 -1.94 14.39
N GLN A 156 1.06 -1.89 13.36
CA GLN A 156 -0.05 -2.81 13.16
C GLN A 156 0.43 -4.27 13.00
N THR A 157 1.42 -4.52 12.15
CA THR A 157 1.97 -5.88 11.96
C THR A 157 2.53 -6.45 13.25
N ILE A 158 3.25 -5.65 14.03
CA ILE A 158 3.79 -6.06 15.33
C ILE A 158 2.64 -6.39 16.30
N GLU A 159 1.60 -5.55 16.36
CA GLU A 159 0.45 -5.77 17.21
C GLU A 159 -0.32 -7.04 16.81
N GLU A 160 -0.53 -7.26 15.51
CA GLU A 160 -1.18 -8.47 15.01
C GLU A 160 -0.33 -9.73 15.29
N ALA A 161 0.99 -9.67 15.15
CA ALA A 161 1.88 -10.78 15.49
C ALA A 161 1.85 -11.11 16.99
N VAL A 162 1.79 -10.10 17.86
CA VAL A 162 1.65 -10.32 19.32
C VAL A 162 0.29 -10.94 19.65
N ASN A 163 -0.79 -10.44 19.05
CA ASN A 163 -2.15 -10.88 19.40
C ASN A 163 -2.52 -12.23 18.78
N LEU A 164 -2.05 -12.51 17.55
CA LEU A 164 -2.45 -13.69 16.79
C LEU A 164 -1.47 -14.84 16.90
N LEU A 165 -0.18 -14.54 16.97
CA LEU A 165 0.88 -15.56 17.08
C LEU A 165 1.46 -15.68 18.50
N GLU A 166 1.00 -14.82 19.42
CA GLU A 166 1.49 -14.82 20.81
C GLU A 166 3.03 -14.64 20.92
N ILE A 167 3.64 -14.02 19.91
CA ILE A 167 5.07 -13.71 19.95
C ILE A 167 5.28 -12.50 20.88
N PRO A 168 6.07 -12.61 21.95
CA PRO A 168 6.36 -11.48 22.81
C PRO A 168 6.97 -10.32 22.03
N LYS A 169 6.47 -9.11 22.27
CA LYS A 169 6.86 -7.91 21.51
C LYS A 169 8.36 -7.63 21.50
N ASP A 170 9.04 -7.98 22.58
CA ASP A 170 10.50 -7.83 22.75
C ASP A 170 11.31 -8.86 21.95
N ARG A 171 10.67 -9.94 21.47
CA ARG A 171 11.27 -10.96 20.60
C ARG A 171 11.05 -10.70 19.12
N ILE A 172 10.19 -9.75 18.77
CA ILE A 172 10.01 -9.32 17.38
C ILE A 172 11.14 -8.35 17.03
N GLY A 173 11.96 -8.73 16.06
CA GLY A 173 13.02 -7.88 15.52
C GLY A 173 12.47 -6.62 14.85
N GLN A 174 13.25 -5.55 14.86
CA GLN A 174 12.84 -4.29 14.26
C GLN A 174 14.01 -3.62 13.55
N LEU A 175 13.84 -3.36 12.26
CA LEU A 175 14.82 -2.69 11.40
C LEU A 175 14.28 -1.33 10.95
N HIS A 176 14.30 -0.35 11.85
CA HIS A 176 13.83 1.01 11.55
C HIS A 176 14.50 2.08 12.42
N GLY A 177 14.73 3.28 11.87
CA GLY A 177 15.31 4.41 12.61
C GLY A 177 16.64 4.04 13.26
N LYS A 178 16.67 4.06 14.61
CA LYS A 178 17.85 3.65 15.41
C LYS A 178 17.79 2.19 15.88
N LYS A 179 16.64 1.52 15.73
CA LYS A 179 16.49 0.10 16.09
C LYS A 179 17.01 -0.77 14.96
N TRP A 180 17.92 -1.69 15.32
CA TRP A 180 18.51 -2.64 14.39
C TRP A 180 18.68 -3.97 15.10
N THR A 181 17.58 -4.71 15.20
CA THR A 181 17.52 -6.00 15.91
C THR A 181 16.85 -7.03 15.02
N ILE A 182 17.41 -8.23 15.00
CA ILE A 182 16.83 -9.40 14.33
C ILE A 182 16.03 -10.19 15.37
N GLY A 183 14.82 -10.59 15.02
CA GLY A 183 13.96 -11.39 15.89
C GLY A 183 14.23 -12.89 15.79
N GLU A 184 13.76 -13.63 16.77
CA GLU A 184 13.92 -15.09 16.82
C GLU A 184 13.13 -15.81 15.73
N GLN A 185 11.92 -15.33 15.39
CA GLN A 185 11.03 -15.82 14.33
C GLN A 185 10.74 -14.74 13.30
N LEU A 186 10.30 -13.59 13.77
CA LEU A 186 9.82 -12.48 12.95
C LEU A 186 10.65 -11.21 13.15
N THR A 187 11.02 -10.59 12.06
CA THR A 187 11.61 -9.23 12.03
C THR A 187 10.75 -8.33 11.16
N VAL A 188 10.43 -7.12 11.62
CA VAL A 188 9.70 -6.12 10.85
C VAL A 188 10.64 -5.00 10.41
N GLY A 189 10.81 -4.83 9.10
CA GLY A 189 11.74 -3.89 8.48
C GLY A 189 11.02 -2.74 7.77
N MET A 190 11.57 -1.53 7.92
CA MET A 190 11.11 -0.32 7.23
C MET A 190 11.92 -0.09 5.96
N ILE A 191 11.31 -0.22 4.79
CA ILE A 191 11.95 -0.04 3.48
C ILE A 191 12.72 1.28 3.36
N PRO A 192 12.17 2.45 3.77
CA PRO A 192 12.93 3.71 3.70
C PRO A 192 14.18 3.75 4.61
N THR A 193 14.25 2.90 5.61
CA THR A 193 15.43 2.76 6.47
C THR A 193 16.44 1.80 5.85
N LEU A 194 15.95 0.66 5.36
CA LEU A 194 16.77 -0.39 4.74
C LEU A 194 17.47 0.12 3.47
N GLY A 195 16.76 0.88 2.62
CA GLY A 195 17.33 1.46 1.41
C GLY A 195 18.44 2.51 1.61
N LYS A 196 18.77 2.85 2.86
CA LYS A 196 19.87 3.77 3.20
C LYS A 196 21.05 3.05 3.86
N ARG A 197 21.02 1.73 3.97
CA ARG A 197 22.02 0.94 4.68
C ARG A 197 22.56 -0.17 3.80
N ASP A 198 23.78 -0.59 4.08
CA ASP A 198 24.30 -1.85 3.59
C ASP A 198 23.58 -3.00 4.28
N LEU A 199 23.02 -3.92 3.49
CA LEU A 199 22.25 -5.06 3.96
C LEU A 199 23.03 -6.39 3.85
N SER A 200 24.29 -6.34 3.42
CA SER A 200 25.14 -7.53 3.19
C SER A 200 25.28 -8.43 4.43
N GLU A 201 25.23 -7.84 5.63
CA GLU A 201 25.31 -8.58 6.88
C GLU A 201 24.02 -9.38 7.21
N ILE A 202 22.90 -9.03 6.56
CA ILE A 202 21.58 -9.63 6.84
C ILE A 202 20.92 -10.23 5.60
N GLU A 203 21.59 -10.24 4.45
CA GLU A 203 21.00 -10.72 3.20
C GLU A 203 20.59 -12.20 3.25
N ASP A 204 21.30 -13.00 4.03
CA ASP A 204 21.10 -14.45 4.18
C ASP A 204 20.36 -14.82 5.51
N GLU A 205 19.92 -13.83 6.30
CA GLU A 205 19.34 -14.05 7.62
C GLU A 205 17.89 -14.54 7.59
N PHE A 206 17.19 -14.46 6.46
CA PHE A 206 15.78 -14.74 6.36
C PHE A 206 15.49 -15.80 5.31
N GLY A 207 14.63 -16.76 5.63
CA GLY A 207 14.17 -17.79 4.68
C GLY A 207 12.90 -17.42 3.95
N ILE A 208 12.14 -16.45 4.51
CA ILE A 208 10.94 -15.89 3.91
C ILE A 208 10.92 -14.38 4.07
N VAL A 209 10.60 -13.67 2.98
CA VAL A 209 10.38 -12.22 2.95
C VAL A 209 8.94 -11.94 2.52
N ILE A 210 8.21 -11.22 3.34
CA ILE A 210 6.85 -10.76 3.03
C ILE A 210 6.86 -9.26 2.84
N VAL A 211 6.33 -8.81 1.71
CA VAL A 211 6.30 -7.40 1.32
C VAL A 211 4.86 -6.89 1.39
N ASP A 212 4.57 -6.09 2.39
CA ASP A 212 3.23 -5.51 2.58
C ASP A 212 3.01 -4.30 1.67
N GLU A 213 1.77 -4.17 1.17
CA GLU A 213 1.37 -3.17 0.17
C GLU A 213 2.36 -3.11 -1.01
N ALA A 214 2.67 -4.28 -1.54
CA ALA A 214 3.73 -4.50 -2.51
C ALA A 214 3.52 -3.79 -3.87
N HIS A 215 2.35 -3.19 -4.10
CA HIS A 215 2.12 -2.31 -5.25
C HIS A 215 3.02 -1.04 -5.25
N HIS A 216 3.74 -0.76 -4.16
CA HIS A 216 4.76 0.29 -4.09
C HIS A 216 6.15 -0.16 -4.62
N ILE A 217 6.38 -1.45 -4.91
CA ILE A 217 7.67 -2.01 -5.36
C ILE A 217 8.33 -1.27 -6.53
N PRO A 218 7.62 -0.77 -7.57
CA PRO A 218 8.25 -0.08 -8.66
C PRO A 218 9.00 1.21 -8.30
N SER A 219 8.90 1.67 -7.06
CA SER A 219 9.82 2.72 -6.62
C SER A 219 11.24 2.16 -6.49
N ARG A 220 12.24 2.93 -6.91
CA ARG A 220 13.65 2.52 -6.91
C ARG A 220 14.11 1.95 -5.56
N THR A 221 13.79 2.63 -4.47
CA THR A 221 14.19 2.19 -3.12
C THR A 221 13.54 0.86 -2.74
N PHE A 222 12.30 0.61 -3.16
CA PHE A 222 11.63 -0.66 -2.90
C PHE A 222 12.32 -1.83 -3.60
N LEU A 223 12.62 -1.66 -4.90
CA LEU A 223 13.35 -2.65 -5.69
C LEU A 223 14.74 -2.95 -5.11
N GLU A 224 15.48 -1.89 -4.78
CA GLU A 224 16.82 -2.00 -4.20
C GLU A 224 16.81 -2.78 -2.88
N VAL A 225 15.78 -2.66 -2.05
CA VAL A 225 15.67 -3.37 -0.77
C VAL A 225 15.22 -4.82 -0.96
N VAL A 226 14.12 -5.04 -1.71
CA VAL A 226 13.55 -6.39 -1.88
C VAL A 226 14.54 -7.34 -2.55
N ASN A 227 15.28 -6.84 -3.55
CA ASN A 227 16.25 -7.62 -4.31
C ASN A 227 17.59 -7.85 -3.56
N GLN A 228 17.75 -7.42 -2.31
CA GLN A 228 18.96 -7.72 -1.53
C GLN A 228 18.91 -9.09 -0.85
N PHE A 229 17.73 -9.61 -0.55
CA PHE A 229 17.58 -10.81 0.27
C PHE A 229 17.61 -12.09 -0.58
N THR A 230 18.35 -13.08 -0.09
CA THR A 230 18.52 -14.41 -0.71
C THR A 230 17.49 -15.43 -0.25
N ALA A 231 16.51 -15.00 0.54
CA ALA A 231 15.43 -15.83 1.07
C ALA A 231 14.79 -16.72 -0.01
N LYS A 232 14.50 -17.98 0.29
CA LYS A 232 13.83 -18.86 -0.68
C LYS A 232 12.46 -18.35 -1.06
N TYR A 233 11.66 -17.94 -0.08
CA TYR A 233 10.29 -17.48 -0.30
C TYR A 233 10.21 -15.96 -0.29
N VAL A 234 9.59 -15.37 -1.33
CA VAL A 234 9.30 -13.93 -1.37
C VAL A 234 7.86 -13.71 -1.81
N TYR A 235 7.04 -13.21 -0.89
CA TYR A 235 5.63 -12.98 -1.14
C TYR A 235 5.26 -11.51 -1.05
N GLY A 236 4.53 -11.03 -2.05
CA GLY A 236 3.94 -9.70 -2.06
C GLY A 236 2.47 -9.75 -1.65
N LEU A 237 2.05 -8.91 -0.70
CA LEU A 237 0.65 -8.73 -0.34
C LEU A 237 0.15 -7.42 -0.93
N THR A 238 -0.96 -7.44 -1.64
CA THR A 238 -1.51 -6.22 -2.24
C THR A 238 -3.03 -6.25 -2.33
N ALA A 239 -3.67 -5.08 -2.20
CA ALA A 239 -5.10 -4.92 -2.47
C ALA A 239 -5.38 -4.69 -3.96
N THR A 240 -4.38 -4.30 -4.74
CA THR A 240 -4.49 -4.00 -6.16
C THR A 240 -3.24 -4.47 -6.88
N ALA A 241 -3.37 -5.50 -7.71
CA ALA A 241 -2.27 -6.00 -8.53
C ALA A 241 -1.97 -5.10 -9.75
N TYR A 242 -2.88 -4.21 -10.09
CA TYR A 242 -2.77 -3.31 -11.25
C TYR A 242 -2.43 -1.89 -10.82
N ARG A 243 -1.52 -1.26 -11.56
CA ARG A 243 -1.02 0.09 -11.29
C ARG A 243 -1.44 1.08 -12.36
N ARG A 244 -1.61 2.35 -11.94
CA ARG A 244 -1.92 3.46 -12.85
C ARG A 244 -0.80 3.77 -13.86
N ASP A 245 0.44 3.63 -13.41
CA ASP A 245 1.64 3.96 -14.18
C ASP A 245 2.11 2.81 -15.11
N LYS A 246 1.37 1.68 -15.13
CA LYS A 246 1.70 0.49 -15.92
C LYS A 246 3.08 -0.12 -15.59
N LEU A 247 3.56 0.11 -14.36
CA LEU A 247 4.80 -0.48 -13.86
C LEU A 247 4.56 -1.81 -13.11
N GLU A 248 3.37 -2.41 -13.26
CA GLU A 248 3.05 -3.73 -12.70
C GLU A 248 4.00 -4.82 -13.21
N ALA A 249 4.48 -4.72 -14.46
CA ALA A 249 5.47 -5.65 -14.99
C ALA A 249 6.75 -5.66 -14.14
N ILE A 250 7.22 -4.49 -13.69
CA ILE A 250 8.40 -4.39 -12.80
C ILE A 250 8.16 -5.10 -11.48
N MET A 251 6.96 -4.97 -10.93
CA MET A 251 6.56 -5.61 -9.69
C MET A 251 6.53 -7.15 -9.85
N PHE A 252 5.90 -7.64 -10.92
CA PHE A 252 5.82 -9.07 -11.19
C PHE A 252 7.17 -9.69 -11.52
N ASN A 253 7.98 -9.00 -12.29
CA ASN A 253 9.35 -9.48 -12.59
C ASN A 253 10.21 -9.57 -11.32
N SER A 254 9.96 -8.71 -10.30
CA SER A 254 10.78 -8.69 -9.09
C SER A 254 10.40 -9.78 -8.08
N ILE A 255 9.12 -10.07 -7.91
CA ILE A 255 8.64 -11.07 -6.94
C ILE A 255 8.09 -12.31 -7.64
N GLY A 256 7.24 -12.15 -8.65
CA GLY A 256 6.53 -13.22 -9.33
C GLY A 256 5.12 -12.78 -9.73
N PRO A 257 4.34 -13.64 -10.38
CA PRO A 257 2.97 -13.35 -10.77
C PRO A 257 2.01 -13.31 -9.56
N VAL A 258 0.76 -12.93 -9.80
CA VAL A 258 -0.32 -13.14 -8.82
C VAL A 258 -0.66 -14.62 -8.81
N VAL A 259 -0.25 -15.32 -7.76
CA VAL A 259 -0.44 -16.77 -7.58
C VAL A 259 -1.65 -17.10 -6.70
N ALA A 260 -2.07 -16.18 -5.85
CA ALA A 260 -3.25 -16.36 -5.01
C ALA A 260 -4.13 -15.10 -5.06
N ARG A 261 -5.45 -15.30 -5.13
CA ARG A 261 -6.40 -14.20 -5.23
C ARG A 261 -7.65 -14.46 -4.40
N ILE A 262 -8.11 -13.41 -3.71
CA ILE A 262 -9.45 -13.37 -3.12
C ILE A 262 -10.22 -12.27 -3.84
N GLU A 263 -11.38 -12.60 -4.42
CA GLU A 263 -12.20 -11.64 -5.12
C GLU A 263 -13.13 -10.89 -4.14
N HIS A 264 -13.46 -9.65 -4.49
CA HIS A 264 -14.26 -8.80 -3.59
C HIS A 264 -15.69 -9.37 -3.39
N PHE A 265 -16.27 -9.98 -4.42
CA PHE A 265 -17.64 -10.52 -4.37
C PHE A 265 -17.72 -11.73 -3.43
N GLU A 266 -16.70 -12.59 -3.35
CA GLU A 266 -16.63 -13.73 -2.44
C GLU A 266 -16.76 -13.29 -0.99
N LEU A 267 -16.03 -12.22 -0.61
CA LEU A 267 -16.09 -11.64 0.74
C LEU A 267 -17.46 -11.02 1.09
N VAL A 268 -18.21 -10.63 0.07
CA VAL A 268 -19.54 -10.04 0.25
C VAL A 268 -20.60 -11.15 0.38
N GLU A 269 -20.53 -12.18 -0.44
CA GLU A 269 -21.45 -13.32 -0.39
C GLU A 269 -21.36 -14.05 0.97
N ASP A 270 -20.17 -14.13 1.53
CA ASP A 270 -19.90 -14.77 2.82
C ASP A 270 -20.11 -13.84 4.03
N GLU A 271 -20.72 -12.67 3.85
CA GLU A 271 -20.96 -11.65 4.89
C GLU A 271 -19.69 -11.15 5.61
N HIS A 272 -18.52 -11.39 5.05
CA HIS A 272 -17.24 -10.92 5.57
C HIS A 272 -16.97 -9.45 5.30
N LEU A 273 -17.75 -8.84 4.41
CA LEU A 273 -17.75 -7.40 4.13
C LEU A 273 -19.19 -6.88 4.00
N ILE A 274 -19.40 -5.68 4.51
CA ILE A 274 -20.66 -4.95 4.30
C ILE A 274 -20.59 -4.23 2.95
N ILE A 275 -21.61 -4.42 2.09
CA ILE A 275 -21.72 -3.66 0.84
C ILE A 275 -22.06 -2.21 1.16
N PRO A 276 -21.21 -1.22 0.85
CA PRO A 276 -21.54 0.17 1.11
C PRO A 276 -22.55 0.68 0.06
N SER A 277 -23.58 1.35 0.54
CA SER A 277 -24.47 2.12 -0.33
C SER A 277 -23.78 3.40 -0.77
N ILE A 278 -23.65 3.63 -2.10
CA ILE A 278 -23.02 4.83 -2.63
C ILE A 278 -24.08 5.86 -2.99
N LYS A 279 -24.11 6.98 -2.28
CA LYS A 279 -25.01 8.12 -2.53
C LYS A 279 -24.27 9.19 -3.33
N ARG A 280 -24.56 9.31 -4.62
CA ARG A 280 -24.09 10.43 -5.45
C ARG A 280 -24.89 11.67 -5.15
N ARG A 281 -24.20 12.80 -4.89
CA ARG A 281 -24.78 14.07 -4.47
C ARG A 281 -24.32 15.19 -5.39
N GLY A 282 -25.24 15.73 -6.19
CA GLY A 282 -24.99 16.96 -6.96
C GLY A 282 -24.78 18.14 -6.01
N THR A 283 -23.71 18.88 -6.18
CA THR A 283 -23.40 20.04 -5.34
C THR A 283 -24.07 21.31 -5.85
N GLY A 284 -24.42 21.37 -7.13
CA GLY A 284 -24.91 22.55 -7.80
C GLY A 284 -23.84 23.63 -7.99
N TRP A 285 -22.57 23.31 -7.72
CA TRP A 285 -21.44 24.22 -7.92
C TRP A 285 -20.75 23.95 -9.27
N LEU A 286 -20.39 25.03 -9.95
CA LEU A 286 -19.54 24.99 -11.14
C LEU A 286 -18.42 26.02 -11.00
N PRO A 287 -17.22 25.69 -11.46
CA PRO A 287 -16.12 26.64 -11.45
C PRO A 287 -16.35 27.83 -12.42
N HIS A 288 -15.88 28.99 -12.03
CA HIS A 288 -15.84 30.12 -12.94
C HIS A 288 -14.74 29.91 -14.00
N ASN A 289 -15.04 30.17 -15.27
CA ASN A 289 -14.09 30.02 -16.38
C ASN A 289 -13.50 28.59 -16.54
N ALA A 290 -14.34 27.58 -16.47
CA ALA A 290 -13.96 26.16 -16.48
C ALA A 290 -12.95 25.76 -17.59
N ASN A 291 -13.01 26.41 -18.76
CA ASN A 291 -12.14 26.09 -19.91
C ASN A 291 -10.73 26.70 -19.83
N ALA A 292 -10.45 27.57 -18.84
CA ALA A 292 -9.18 28.30 -18.72
C ALA A 292 -8.47 28.05 -17.38
N LEU A 293 -9.09 27.28 -16.46
CA LEU A 293 -8.54 27.04 -15.13
C LEU A 293 -7.46 25.96 -15.17
N ASP A 294 -6.35 26.22 -14.49
CA ASP A 294 -5.45 25.17 -14.10
C ASP A 294 -6.04 24.36 -12.92
N TYR A 295 -5.39 23.22 -12.59
CA TYR A 295 -5.85 22.37 -11.51
C TYR A 295 -5.82 23.05 -10.12
N HIS A 296 -4.86 23.95 -9.89
CA HIS A 296 -4.71 24.64 -8.60
C HIS A 296 -5.82 25.66 -8.41
N GLU A 297 -6.13 26.45 -9.45
CA GLU A 297 -7.22 27.42 -9.46
C GLU A 297 -8.57 26.74 -9.30
N PHE A 298 -8.80 25.62 -10.02
CA PHE A 298 -10.00 24.79 -9.85
C PHE A 298 -10.18 24.34 -8.40
N MET A 299 -9.13 23.77 -7.81
CA MET A 299 -9.16 23.30 -6.43
C MET A 299 -9.38 24.45 -5.43
N ASP A 300 -8.79 25.60 -5.67
CA ASP A 300 -8.97 26.77 -4.80
C ASP A 300 -10.42 27.26 -4.84
N GLN A 301 -11.01 27.42 -6.02
CA GLN A 301 -12.44 27.76 -6.15
C GLN A 301 -13.35 26.73 -5.47
N MET A 302 -13.06 25.43 -5.65
CA MET A 302 -13.85 24.33 -5.10
C MET A 302 -13.87 24.35 -3.56
N ILE A 303 -12.71 24.48 -2.91
CA ILE A 303 -12.62 24.44 -1.44
C ILE A 303 -13.27 25.67 -0.78
N HIS A 304 -13.33 26.81 -1.48
CA HIS A 304 -13.94 28.02 -0.96
C HIS A 304 -15.42 28.18 -1.36
N SER A 305 -15.99 27.26 -2.14
CA SER A 305 -17.41 27.30 -2.52
C SER A 305 -18.34 27.10 -1.33
N GLU A 306 -19.07 28.15 -0.93
CA GLU A 306 -20.04 28.07 0.15
C GLU A 306 -21.16 27.09 -0.17
N LEU A 307 -21.68 27.10 -1.39
CA LEU A 307 -22.77 26.24 -1.86
C LEU A 307 -22.39 24.76 -1.68
N ARG A 308 -21.22 24.39 -2.16
CA ARG A 308 -20.66 23.05 -2.08
C ARG A 308 -20.41 22.60 -0.63
N ASN A 309 -19.74 23.43 0.14
CA ASN A 309 -19.41 23.14 1.53
C ASN A 309 -20.67 23.03 2.40
N ARG A 310 -21.69 23.89 2.18
CA ARG A 310 -22.99 23.82 2.84
C ARG A 310 -23.68 22.47 2.56
N LYS A 311 -23.65 21.99 1.32
CA LYS A 311 -24.22 20.70 0.94
C LYS A 311 -23.56 19.55 1.68
N ILE A 312 -22.22 19.51 1.72
CA ILE A 312 -21.43 18.50 2.44
C ILE A 312 -21.80 18.54 3.93
N VAL A 313 -21.76 19.71 4.54
CA VAL A 313 -22.08 19.88 5.97
C VAL A 313 -23.50 19.41 6.28
N THR A 314 -24.48 19.76 5.45
CA THR A 314 -25.87 19.31 5.63
C THR A 314 -25.99 17.77 5.62
N ASP A 315 -25.34 17.11 4.68
CA ASP A 315 -25.37 15.65 4.58
C ASP A 315 -24.65 14.98 5.76
N VAL A 316 -23.52 15.52 6.22
CA VAL A 316 -22.81 15.03 7.42
C VAL A 316 -23.65 15.17 8.68
N VAL A 317 -24.26 16.35 8.90
CA VAL A 317 -25.13 16.60 10.05
C VAL A 317 -26.34 15.66 10.06
N ALA A 318 -26.95 15.43 8.89
CA ALA A 318 -28.10 14.54 8.78
C ALA A 318 -27.75 13.09 9.14
N GLU A 319 -26.60 12.56 8.68
CA GLU A 319 -26.16 11.22 9.05
C GLU A 319 -25.74 11.13 10.52
N CYS A 320 -25.07 12.15 11.04
CA CYS A 320 -24.60 12.20 12.43
C CYS A 320 -25.73 12.49 13.45
N ALA A 321 -26.95 12.79 13.00
CA ALA A 321 -28.11 12.84 13.87
C ALA A 321 -28.43 11.47 14.53
N ASN A 322 -28.00 10.37 13.90
CA ASN A 322 -28.00 9.05 14.53
C ASN A 322 -26.71 8.87 15.35
N PRO A 323 -26.80 8.69 16.68
CA PRO A 323 -25.62 8.53 17.56
C PRO A 323 -24.74 7.31 17.23
N GLY A 324 -25.31 6.26 16.61
CA GLY A 324 -24.57 5.07 16.16
C GLY A 324 -23.73 5.31 14.90
N ASN A 325 -23.83 6.47 14.25
CA ASN A 325 -23.04 6.77 13.08
C ASN A 325 -21.72 7.46 13.45
N THR A 326 -20.64 6.91 12.95
CA THR A 326 -19.30 7.50 12.97
C THR A 326 -18.87 7.85 11.56
N ALA A 327 -18.37 9.06 11.36
CA ALA A 327 -18.14 9.61 10.03
C ALA A 327 -16.69 10.05 9.79
N ILE A 328 -16.20 9.78 8.59
CA ILE A 328 -14.97 10.41 8.06
C ILE A 328 -15.32 11.25 6.84
N VAL A 329 -14.83 12.50 6.83
CA VAL A 329 -14.92 13.40 5.69
C VAL A 329 -13.55 13.52 5.05
N LEU A 330 -13.40 13.04 3.81
CA LEU A 330 -12.13 12.99 3.09
C LEU A 330 -11.95 14.20 2.17
N VAL A 331 -10.81 14.84 2.32
CA VAL A 331 -10.41 16.00 1.54
C VAL A 331 -9.02 15.82 0.95
N SER A 332 -8.71 16.54 -0.12
CA SER A 332 -7.38 16.54 -0.75
C SER A 332 -6.49 17.72 -0.31
N ARG A 333 -7.04 18.69 0.43
CA ARG A 333 -6.33 19.91 0.83
C ARG A 333 -6.55 20.21 2.32
N THR A 334 -5.46 20.56 3.03
CA THR A 334 -5.49 20.98 4.43
C THR A 334 -6.47 22.12 4.68
N LYS A 335 -6.47 23.12 3.78
CA LYS A 335 -7.37 24.27 3.90
C LYS A 335 -8.85 23.88 3.86
N HIS A 336 -9.20 22.89 3.03
CA HIS A 336 -10.58 22.37 2.99
C HIS A 336 -10.95 21.65 4.28
N ALA A 337 -10.01 20.89 4.88
CA ALA A 337 -10.24 20.27 6.19
C ALA A 337 -10.54 21.31 7.27
N GLU A 338 -9.78 22.40 7.34
CA GLU A 338 -10.00 23.50 8.27
C GLU A 338 -11.40 24.14 8.10
N ILE A 339 -11.79 24.43 6.84
CA ILE A 339 -13.07 25.05 6.50
C ILE A 339 -14.22 24.13 6.93
N LEU A 340 -14.22 22.87 6.52
CA LEU A 340 -15.30 21.93 6.84
C LEU A 340 -15.39 21.66 8.33
N THR A 341 -14.26 21.49 9.03
CA THR A 341 -14.27 21.28 10.49
C THR A 341 -14.89 22.48 11.22
N LYS A 342 -14.54 23.71 10.82
CA LYS A 342 -15.14 24.92 11.38
C LYS A 342 -16.64 24.96 11.17
N LEU A 343 -17.12 24.63 9.96
CA LEU A 343 -18.54 24.61 9.63
C LEU A 343 -19.29 23.53 10.39
N LEU A 344 -18.72 22.32 10.55
CA LEU A 344 -19.31 21.22 11.30
C LEU A 344 -19.40 21.54 12.80
N LYS A 345 -18.35 22.13 13.39
CA LYS A 345 -18.37 22.62 14.78
C LYS A 345 -19.46 23.67 15.01
N ALA A 346 -19.67 24.56 14.04
CA ALA A 346 -20.72 25.56 14.10
C ALA A 346 -22.14 24.94 14.07
N GLN A 347 -22.30 23.69 13.61
CA GLN A 347 -23.54 22.91 13.68
C GLN A 347 -23.63 22.04 14.95
N GLY A 348 -22.69 22.18 15.89
CA GLY A 348 -22.70 21.49 17.17
C GLY A 348 -22.07 20.08 17.16
N LEU A 349 -21.46 19.63 16.04
CA LEU A 349 -20.84 18.33 15.98
C LEU A 349 -19.48 18.31 16.70
N GLN A 350 -19.21 17.22 17.42
CA GLN A 350 -17.90 16.94 17.99
C GLN A 350 -16.98 16.42 16.87
N CYS A 351 -16.15 17.28 16.33
CA CYS A 351 -15.28 16.95 15.20
C CYS A 351 -13.92 17.64 15.30
N GLU A 352 -12.91 16.98 14.75
CA GLU A 352 -11.56 17.53 14.55
C GLU A 352 -11.03 17.15 13.18
N PHE A 353 -9.95 17.81 12.75
CA PHE A 353 -9.30 17.43 11.52
C PHE A 353 -7.88 16.90 11.75
N VAL A 354 -7.49 15.95 10.90
CA VAL A 354 -6.14 15.39 10.85
C VAL A 354 -5.65 15.40 9.41
N VAL A 355 -4.48 15.97 9.21
CA VAL A 355 -3.80 16.00 7.90
C VAL A 355 -2.49 15.24 8.01
N GLY A 356 -2.19 14.40 7.02
CA GLY A 356 -0.94 13.67 6.94
C GLY A 356 0.27 14.61 6.80
N SER A 357 1.46 14.09 6.98
CA SER A 357 2.73 14.81 6.76
C SER A 357 3.02 14.94 5.26
N VAL A 358 2.14 15.57 4.50
CA VAL A 358 2.38 15.83 3.08
C VAL A 358 2.98 17.23 2.96
N ASP A 359 4.09 17.33 2.24
CA ASP A 359 4.60 18.59 1.70
C ASP A 359 3.58 19.10 0.67
N VAL A 360 2.54 19.79 1.15
CA VAL A 360 1.56 20.40 0.27
C VAL A 360 2.07 21.77 -0.12
N ASP A 361 2.37 21.88 -1.39
CA ASP A 361 2.83 23.09 -2.07
C ASP A 361 1.66 24.09 -2.30
N ASP A 362 1.03 24.55 -1.20
CA ASP A 362 -0.15 25.44 -1.24
C ASP A 362 0.14 26.87 -0.73
N GLY A 363 1.40 27.29 -0.74
CA GLY A 363 1.74 28.67 -0.39
C GLY A 363 2.03 29.52 -1.63
N PRO A 364 1.59 30.80 -1.69
CA PRO A 364 2.09 31.71 -2.71
C PRO A 364 3.60 31.79 -2.60
N VAL A 365 4.29 31.64 -3.74
CA VAL A 365 5.75 31.82 -3.82
C VAL A 365 6.03 33.26 -3.38
N SER A 366 6.84 33.45 -2.34
CA SER A 366 7.28 34.78 -1.97
C SER A 366 8.12 35.35 -3.11
N ALA A 367 8.13 36.65 -3.28
CA ALA A 367 8.93 37.36 -4.32
C ALA A 367 10.43 37.03 -4.28
N LYS A 368 10.91 36.21 -3.32
CA LYS A 368 12.28 35.73 -3.15
C LYS A 368 12.45 34.21 -3.36
N GLY A 369 11.44 33.49 -3.86
CA GLY A 369 11.57 32.06 -4.14
C GLY A 369 11.63 31.12 -2.93
N GLU A 370 11.44 31.60 -1.71
CA GLU A 370 11.42 30.77 -0.52
C GLU A 370 10.03 30.19 -0.26
N ARG A 371 9.89 28.88 -0.30
CA ARG A 371 8.66 28.15 0.05
C ARG A 371 8.44 28.22 1.56
N LYS A 372 7.35 28.82 2.01
CA LYS A 372 6.95 28.77 3.43
C LYS A 372 6.63 27.34 3.81
N LYS A 373 7.47 26.71 4.67
CA LYS A 373 7.17 25.43 5.29
C LYS A 373 5.89 25.54 6.12
N LYS A 374 4.79 24.88 5.71
CA LYS A 374 3.61 24.73 6.55
C LYS A 374 4.00 23.86 7.77
N LYS A 375 3.59 24.26 8.99
CA LYS A 375 3.70 23.43 10.18
C LYS A 375 2.74 22.25 10.03
N ALA A 376 3.29 21.04 9.86
CA ALA A 376 2.51 19.82 10.03
C ALA A 376 1.97 19.73 11.47
N ILE A 377 0.79 19.17 11.64
CA ILE A 377 0.26 18.88 12.98
C ILE A 377 1.27 17.93 13.66
N PRO A 378 1.74 18.24 14.89
CA PRO A 378 2.64 17.37 15.63
C PRO A 378 2.07 15.95 15.73
N LYS A 379 2.92 14.93 15.62
CA LYS A 379 2.51 13.52 15.63
C LYS A 379 1.66 13.20 16.87
N ASP A 380 2.09 13.63 18.05
CA ASP A 380 1.41 13.37 19.31
C ASP A 380 -0.02 13.94 19.33
N LEU A 381 -0.22 15.12 18.73
CA LEU A 381 -1.56 15.72 18.62
C LEU A 381 -2.42 14.97 17.61
N ARG A 382 -1.84 14.51 16.48
CA ARG A 382 -2.53 13.69 15.50
C ARG A 382 -2.99 12.38 16.12
N ASP A 383 -2.09 11.69 16.83
CA ASP A 383 -2.38 10.41 17.48
C ASP A 383 -3.46 10.58 18.56
N LYS A 384 -3.42 11.67 19.30
CA LYS A 384 -4.48 12.03 20.27
C LYS A 384 -5.86 12.19 19.59
N ILE A 385 -5.93 12.97 18.51
CA ILE A 385 -7.20 13.19 17.78
C ILE A 385 -7.76 11.87 17.24
N VAL A 386 -6.90 11.03 16.66
CA VAL A 386 -7.30 9.71 16.17
C VAL A 386 -7.81 8.82 17.30
N ASN A 387 -7.16 8.85 18.46
CA ASN A 387 -7.62 8.09 19.64
C ASN A 387 -8.94 8.64 20.18
N ASP A 388 -9.10 9.96 20.25
CA ASP A 388 -10.37 10.60 20.67
C ASP A 388 -11.54 10.19 19.75
N PHE A 389 -11.27 10.03 18.45
CA PHE A 389 -12.26 9.51 17.50
C PHE A 389 -12.56 8.01 17.72
N LYS A 390 -11.54 7.18 17.92
CA LYS A 390 -11.71 5.74 18.18
C LYS A 390 -12.43 5.45 19.50
N GLU A 391 -12.27 6.31 20.49
CA GLU A 391 -12.95 6.19 21.79
C GLU A 391 -14.34 6.86 21.81
N GLY A 392 -14.82 7.34 20.66
CA GLY A 392 -16.16 7.94 20.54
C GLY A 392 -16.31 9.35 21.12
N ARG A 393 -15.20 10.01 21.53
CA ARG A 393 -15.22 11.42 21.94
C ARG A 393 -15.44 12.38 20.79
N LEU A 394 -15.08 11.96 19.59
CA LEU A 394 -15.37 12.66 18.34
C LEU A 394 -16.29 11.81 17.48
N GLN A 395 -17.34 12.39 16.95
CA GLN A 395 -18.28 11.73 16.05
C GLN A 395 -17.84 11.83 14.59
N VAL A 396 -17.12 12.91 14.24
CA VAL A 396 -16.64 13.17 12.87
C VAL A 396 -15.16 13.45 12.87
N LEU A 397 -14.43 12.77 11.97
CA LEU A 397 -13.04 13.06 11.67
C LEU A 397 -12.95 13.62 10.25
N VAL A 398 -12.39 14.82 10.08
CA VAL A 398 -12.07 15.37 8.76
C VAL A 398 -10.61 15.05 8.46
N ALA A 399 -10.32 14.34 7.36
CA ALA A 399 -9.00 13.81 7.08
C ALA A 399 -8.60 13.94 5.61
N THR A 400 -7.30 13.97 5.35
CA THR A 400 -6.81 13.79 3.98
C THR A 400 -6.89 12.32 3.56
N TYR A 401 -6.99 12.07 2.25
CA TYR A 401 -7.03 10.70 1.72
C TYR A 401 -5.83 9.85 2.15
N ASP A 402 -4.66 10.47 2.29
CA ASP A 402 -3.44 9.78 2.70
C ASP A 402 -3.53 9.19 4.11
N LEU A 403 -4.21 9.87 5.04
CA LEU A 403 -4.41 9.37 6.39
C LEU A 403 -5.23 8.06 6.40
N LEU A 404 -6.25 7.97 5.56
CA LEU A 404 -7.06 6.76 5.47
C LEU A 404 -6.29 5.62 4.80
N ALA A 405 -5.45 5.93 3.82
CA ALA A 405 -4.53 4.98 3.20
C ALA A 405 -3.44 4.52 4.17
N GLU A 406 -3.06 5.33 5.15
CA GLU A 406 -1.94 5.13 6.08
C GLU A 406 -2.19 4.16 7.25
N GLY A 407 -3.07 3.16 7.09
CA GLY A 407 -3.27 2.15 8.14
C GLY A 407 -4.34 2.54 9.19
N PHE A 408 -5.19 3.53 8.91
CA PHE A 408 -6.30 3.85 9.80
C PHE A 408 -7.24 2.65 9.97
N ASN A 409 -7.23 2.05 11.15
CA ASN A 409 -8.05 0.89 11.49
C ASN A 409 -9.08 1.27 12.57
N TYR A 410 -10.37 1.36 12.17
CA TYR A 410 -11.50 1.58 13.06
C TYR A 410 -12.73 0.88 12.48
N ARG A 411 -13.04 -0.30 13.01
CA ARG A 411 -14.13 -1.16 12.50
C ARG A 411 -15.53 -0.56 12.59
N PRO A 412 -15.89 0.20 13.64
CA PRO A 412 -17.23 0.83 13.74
C PRO A 412 -17.51 1.89 12.66
N LEU A 413 -16.48 2.40 11.94
CA LEU A 413 -16.67 3.43 10.92
C LEU A 413 -17.69 3.00 9.86
N ASN A 414 -18.80 3.77 9.72
CA ASN A 414 -19.91 3.42 8.85
C ASN A 414 -20.35 4.53 7.88
N ARG A 415 -19.78 5.74 7.98
CA ARG A 415 -20.09 6.88 7.09
C ARG A 415 -18.81 7.44 6.48
N LEU A 416 -18.79 7.54 5.17
CA LEU A 416 -17.67 8.07 4.40
C LEU A 416 -18.15 9.19 3.49
N PHE A 417 -17.56 10.38 3.59
CA PHE A 417 -17.88 11.53 2.74
C PHE A 417 -16.65 11.89 1.91
N MET A 418 -16.71 11.64 0.59
CA MET A 418 -15.62 11.95 -0.34
C MET A 418 -15.78 13.41 -0.81
N ALA A 419 -15.35 14.35 0.03
CA ALA A 419 -15.56 15.78 -0.17
C ALA A 419 -14.64 16.43 -1.22
N SER A 420 -13.65 15.74 -1.73
CA SER A 420 -12.79 16.20 -2.83
C SER A 420 -12.71 15.17 -3.95
N PRO A 421 -12.55 15.59 -5.22
CA PRO A 421 -12.40 14.67 -6.34
C PRO A 421 -11.19 13.72 -6.17
N ILE A 422 -11.37 12.46 -6.54
CA ILE A 422 -10.33 11.44 -6.53
C ILE A 422 -10.03 11.05 -7.98
N LYS A 423 -8.76 11.14 -8.37
CA LYS A 423 -8.34 10.75 -9.72
C LYS A 423 -8.04 9.25 -9.83
N TRP A 424 -7.74 8.59 -8.71
CA TRP A 424 -7.24 7.22 -8.73
C TRP A 424 -8.21 6.23 -8.09
N LYS A 425 -8.55 5.18 -8.87
CA LYS A 425 -9.45 4.10 -8.45
C LYS A 425 -8.97 3.40 -7.17
N GLY A 426 -7.66 3.19 -7.00
CA GLY A 426 -7.09 2.56 -5.80
C GLY A 426 -7.41 3.31 -4.50
N THR A 427 -7.36 4.65 -4.50
CA THR A 427 -7.72 5.44 -3.32
C THR A 427 -9.21 5.28 -2.97
N VAL A 428 -10.09 5.21 -3.99
CA VAL A 428 -11.52 4.97 -3.77
C VAL A 428 -11.74 3.60 -3.14
N VAL A 429 -11.14 2.56 -3.72
CA VAL A 429 -11.25 1.17 -3.23
C VAL A 429 -10.74 1.05 -1.79
N GLN A 430 -9.57 1.63 -1.49
CA GLN A 430 -9.02 1.65 -0.13
C GLN A 430 -9.91 2.40 0.85
N SER A 431 -10.47 3.54 0.44
CA SER A 431 -11.38 4.34 1.29
C SER A 431 -12.67 3.60 1.58
N LEU A 432 -13.29 2.98 0.57
CA LEU A 432 -14.49 2.16 0.73
C LEU A 432 -14.21 0.93 1.61
N GLY A 433 -13.07 0.26 1.41
CA GLY A 433 -12.67 -0.90 2.22
C GLY A 433 -12.59 -0.63 3.73
N ARG A 434 -12.44 0.64 4.15
CA ARG A 434 -12.46 1.00 5.58
C ARG A 434 -13.85 0.94 6.19
N ILE A 435 -14.89 1.25 5.41
CA ILE A 435 -16.27 1.20 5.88
C ILE A 435 -16.96 -0.14 5.61
N GLN A 436 -16.32 -1.07 4.92
CA GLN A 436 -16.86 -2.39 4.60
C GLN A 436 -16.67 -3.42 5.71
N ARG A 437 -15.77 -3.19 6.64
CA ARG A 437 -15.45 -4.13 7.72
C ARG A 437 -16.64 -4.33 8.64
N PRO A 438 -17.06 -5.58 8.93
CA PRO A 438 -18.15 -5.85 9.86
C PRO A 438 -17.79 -5.43 11.29
N HIS A 439 -18.79 -5.03 12.02
CA HIS A 439 -18.74 -4.77 13.46
C HIS A 439 -20.14 -4.96 14.05
N GLU A 440 -20.25 -5.43 15.29
CA GLU A 440 -21.53 -5.71 15.95
C GLU A 440 -22.49 -4.51 16.04
N ASP A 441 -21.92 -3.30 16.19
CA ASP A 441 -22.68 -2.05 16.24
C ASP A 441 -22.96 -1.43 14.86
N LYS A 442 -22.70 -2.16 13.76
CA LYS A 442 -22.72 -1.61 12.42
C LYS A 442 -23.73 -2.32 11.53
N GLU A 443 -24.90 -1.73 11.35
CA GLU A 443 -25.96 -2.28 10.51
C GLU A 443 -25.73 -2.06 9.02
N ASN A 444 -25.12 -0.93 8.64
CA ASN A 444 -24.90 -0.57 7.23
C ASN A 444 -23.67 0.34 7.06
N ALA A 445 -23.23 0.50 5.83
CA ALA A 445 -22.19 1.42 5.45
C ALA A 445 -22.66 2.32 4.30
N ILE A 446 -22.43 3.63 4.40
CA ILE A 446 -22.81 4.59 3.35
C ILE A 446 -21.63 5.47 2.97
N ALA A 447 -21.36 5.56 1.67
CA ALA A 447 -20.39 6.46 1.09
C ALA A 447 -21.09 7.56 0.27
N TYR A 448 -20.72 8.80 0.51
CA TYR A 448 -21.19 9.98 -0.23
C TYR A 448 -20.15 10.41 -1.25
N ASP A 449 -20.55 10.49 -2.51
CA ASP A 449 -19.74 10.97 -3.63
C ASP A 449 -20.32 12.29 -4.13
N TYR A 450 -19.56 13.39 -4.00
CA TYR A 450 -19.99 14.72 -4.38
C TYR A 450 -19.56 15.03 -5.81
N VAL A 451 -20.55 15.25 -6.66
CA VAL A 451 -20.37 15.54 -8.08
C VAL A 451 -20.73 16.99 -8.36
N ASP A 452 -19.81 17.69 -9.01
CA ASP A 452 -19.93 19.10 -9.31
C ASP A 452 -20.49 19.27 -10.73
N TRP A 453 -21.75 19.70 -10.86
CA TRP A 453 -22.47 20.07 -12.10
C TRP A 453 -23.57 21.08 -11.81
#